data_97f1ed35f80333cd8b73ba2527b754ad
#
_entry.id   97f1ed35f80333cd8b73ba2527b754ad
#
_cell.length_a   1.000
_cell.length_b   1.000
_cell.length_c   1.000
_cell.angle_alpha   90.00
_cell.angle_beta   90.00
_cell.angle_gamma   90.00
#
_symmetry.space_group_name_H-M   'P 1'
#
loop_
_entity.id
_entity.type
_entity.pdbx_description
1 polymer ?
#
loop_
_entity_poly.entity_id
_entity_poly.type
_entity_poly.pdbx_seq_one_letter_code
_entity_poly.pdbx_strand_id
1 'polypeptide(L)'
;MLKELKQRLLQFQKKINVKSEILRTMIENAGAFAGRIWTALNETEGLTLKEIKTKAKLKEKELYLGLGWLLREDKIFSCVAGEEEIFALK
;
A
#
# COMPACT_ATOMS: atom_id res chain seq x y z
N MET A 1 21.50 -35.30 -8.96
CA MET A 1 20.13 -34.73 -8.86
C MET A 1 19.83 -34.17 -7.51
N LEU A 2 20.03 -34.94 -6.43
CA LEU A 2 19.74 -34.46 -5.07
C LEU A 2 20.63 -33.28 -4.65
N LYS A 3 21.89 -33.24 -5.07
CA LYS A 3 22.80 -32.12 -4.76
C LYS A 3 22.37 -30.83 -5.42
N GLU A 4 21.90 -30.90 -6.66
CA GLU A 4 21.44 -29.72 -7.39
C GLU A 4 20.15 -29.14 -6.76
N LEU A 5 19.25 -30.02 -6.35
CA LEU A 5 18.01 -29.62 -5.69
C LEU A 5 18.30 -28.94 -4.35
N LYS A 6 19.24 -29.49 -3.57
CA LYS A 6 19.63 -28.88 -2.28
C LYS A 6 20.25 -27.50 -2.48
N GLN A 7 21.10 -27.33 -3.49
CA GLN A 7 21.69 -26.03 -3.78
C GLN A 7 20.65 -25.02 -4.23
N ARG A 8 19.70 -25.44 -5.06
CA ARG A 8 18.60 -24.57 -5.47
C ARG A 8 17.74 -24.15 -4.29
N LEU A 9 17.45 -25.08 -3.40
CA LEU A 9 16.67 -24.77 -2.19
C LEU A 9 17.41 -23.82 -1.27
N LEU A 10 18.72 -24.00 -1.10
CA LEU A 10 19.53 -23.12 -0.29
C LEU A 10 19.57 -21.70 -0.86
N GLN A 11 19.74 -21.57 -2.17
CA GLN A 11 19.74 -20.27 -2.84
C GLN A 11 18.34 -19.64 -2.77
N PHE A 12 17.31 -20.45 -2.90
CA PHE A 12 15.93 -19.99 -2.80
C PHE A 12 15.64 -19.48 -1.40
N GLN A 13 16.13 -20.16 -0.36
CA GLN A 13 15.97 -19.72 1.01
C GLN A 13 16.71 -18.41 1.30
N LYS A 14 17.92 -18.25 0.73
CA LYS A 14 18.64 -16.99 0.85
C LYS A 14 17.86 -15.83 0.21
N LYS A 15 17.30 -16.08 -0.98
CA LYS A 15 16.44 -15.09 -1.64
C LYS A 15 15.18 -14.81 -0.87
N ILE A 16 14.57 -15.83 -0.27
CA ILE A 16 13.38 -15.67 0.57
C ILE A 16 13.68 -14.80 1.78
N ASN A 17 14.83 -15.00 2.43
CA ASN A 17 15.20 -14.17 3.59
C ASN A 17 15.31 -12.70 3.23
N VAL A 18 15.97 -12.39 2.10
CA VAL A 18 16.04 -11.02 1.59
C VAL A 18 14.64 -10.51 1.24
N LYS A 19 13.83 -11.33 0.56
CA LYS A 19 12.46 -10.97 0.21
C LYS A 19 11.59 -10.77 1.45
N SER A 20 11.83 -11.56 2.50
CA SER A 20 11.08 -11.40 3.76
C SER A 20 11.36 -10.06 4.43
N GLU A 21 12.61 -9.60 4.39
CA GLU A 21 12.96 -8.29 4.90
C GLU A 21 12.33 -7.18 4.06
N ILE A 22 12.37 -7.30 2.73
CA ILE A 22 11.73 -6.35 1.83
C ILE A 22 10.23 -6.33 2.08
N LEU A 23 9.61 -7.50 2.21
CA LEU A 23 8.17 -7.60 2.45
C LEU A 23 7.79 -6.97 3.79
N ARG A 24 8.59 -7.19 4.83
CA ARG A 24 8.37 -6.57 6.15
C ARG A 24 8.45 -5.05 6.03
N THR A 25 9.45 -4.54 5.33
CA THR A 25 9.60 -3.11 5.09
C THR A 25 8.42 -2.56 4.29
N MET A 26 7.94 -3.28 3.30
CA MET A 26 6.76 -2.88 2.52
C MET A 26 5.51 -2.82 3.38
N ILE A 27 5.32 -3.78 4.28
CA ILE A 27 4.17 -3.80 5.20
C ILE A 27 4.23 -2.60 6.13
N GLU A 28 5.39 -2.32 6.71
CA GLU A 28 5.57 -1.16 7.58
C GLU A 28 5.33 0.15 6.83
N ASN A 29 5.85 0.24 5.61
CA ASN A 29 5.66 1.42 4.77
C ASN A 29 4.20 1.56 4.33
N ALA A 30 3.53 0.46 4.01
CA ALA A 30 2.11 0.49 3.64
C ALA A 30 1.27 1.06 4.77
N GLY A 31 1.54 0.66 6.01
CA GLY A 31 0.87 1.21 7.19
C GLY A 31 1.13 2.69 7.37
N ALA A 32 2.39 3.12 7.17
CA ALA A 32 2.77 4.53 7.26
C ALA A 32 2.08 5.36 6.17
N PHE A 33 2.06 4.86 4.94
CA PHE A 33 1.37 5.52 3.83
C PHE A 33 -0.13 5.59 4.07
N ALA A 34 -0.72 4.51 4.59
CA ALA A 34 -2.12 4.49 4.96
C ALA A 34 -2.44 5.56 6.01
N GLY A 35 -1.58 5.72 7.01
CA GLY A 35 -1.73 6.76 8.02
C GLY A 35 -1.70 8.16 7.43
N ARG A 36 -0.81 8.41 6.48
CA ARG A 36 -0.73 9.70 5.80
C ARG A 36 -1.97 9.98 4.95
N ILE A 37 -2.49 8.96 4.28
CA ILE A 37 -3.74 9.08 3.50
C ILE A 37 -4.91 9.33 4.44
N TRP A 38 -4.98 8.60 5.53
CA TRP A 38 -6.03 8.79 6.54
C TRP A 38 -6.03 10.23 7.04
N THR A 39 -4.85 10.75 7.38
CA THR A 39 -4.70 12.13 7.84
C THR A 39 -5.14 13.12 6.77
N ALA A 40 -4.80 12.85 5.50
CA ALA A 40 -5.22 13.70 4.39
C ALA A 40 -6.74 13.72 4.21
N LEU A 41 -7.40 12.58 4.42
CA LEU A 41 -8.86 12.45 4.29
C LEU A 41 -9.60 12.96 5.51
N ASN A 42 -8.95 12.95 6.66
CA ASN A 42 -9.57 13.39 7.91
C ASN A 42 -9.99 14.86 7.80
N GLU A 43 -11.17 15.16 8.28
CA GLU A 43 -11.76 16.49 8.21
C GLU A 43 -12.16 16.93 6.79
N THR A 44 -12.15 16.01 5.83
CA THR A 44 -12.67 16.27 4.48
C THR A 44 -13.91 15.42 4.24
N GLU A 45 -14.73 15.85 3.29
CA GLU A 45 -15.88 15.05 2.84
C GLU A 45 -15.50 14.02 1.80
N GLY A 46 -14.29 14.10 1.31
CA GLY A 46 -13.74 13.17 0.32
C GLY A 46 -12.75 13.86 -0.60
N LEU A 47 -11.83 13.10 -1.15
CA LEU A 47 -10.80 13.59 -2.06
C LEU A 47 -10.65 12.65 -3.24
N THR A 48 -10.27 13.20 -4.38
CA THR A 48 -9.87 12.39 -5.55
C THR A 48 -8.47 11.83 -5.30
N LEU A 49 -8.07 10.84 -6.12
CA LEU A 49 -6.72 10.28 -6.04
C LEU A 49 -5.64 11.36 -6.16
N LYS A 50 -5.84 12.26 -7.08
CA LYS A 50 -4.88 13.34 -7.33
C LYS A 50 -4.73 14.25 -6.12
N GLU A 51 -5.85 14.59 -5.49
CA GLU A 51 -5.86 15.43 -4.30
C GLU A 51 -5.21 14.72 -3.11
N ILE A 52 -5.48 13.44 -2.92
CA ILE A 52 -4.85 12.65 -1.87
C ILE A 52 -3.34 12.60 -2.08
N LYS A 53 -2.91 12.33 -3.31
CA LYS A 53 -1.50 12.26 -3.66
C LYS A 53 -0.77 13.55 -3.31
N THR A 54 -1.36 14.67 -3.66
CA THR A 54 -0.78 15.99 -3.41
C THR A 54 -0.78 16.31 -1.91
N LYS A 55 -1.89 16.10 -1.24
CA LYS A 55 -2.05 16.44 0.16
C LYS A 55 -1.20 15.55 1.08
N ALA A 56 -1.14 14.26 0.79
CA ALA A 56 -0.35 13.30 1.54
C ALA A 56 1.13 13.30 1.14
N LYS A 57 1.47 13.98 0.04
CA LYS A 57 2.84 14.05 -0.48
C LYS A 57 3.42 12.66 -0.76
N LEU A 58 2.63 11.84 -1.44
CA LEU A 58 3.00 10.47 -1.78
C LEU A 58 3.27 10.35 -3.27
N LYS A 59 4.17 9.42 -3.59
CA LYS A 59 4.33 8.97 -4.96
C LYS A 59 3.18 8.04 -5.32
N GLU A 60 2.94 7.85 -6.62
CA GLU A 60 1.83 7.04 -7.10
C GLU A 60 1.82 5.63 -6.51
N LYS A 61 2.98 4.96 -6.48
CA LYS A 61 3.10 3.63 -5.92
C LYS A 61 2.78 3.60 -4.42
N GLU A 62 3.24 4.61 -3.71
CA GLU A 62 2.99 4.75 -2.28
C GLU A 62 1.52 5.00 -2.00
N LEU A 63 0.90 5.81 -2.83
CA LEU A 63 -0.52 6.10 -2.75
C LEU A 63 -1.36 4.83 -2.90
N TYR A 64 -1.11 4.05 -3.95
CA TYR A 64 -1.87 2.82 -4.18
C TYR A 64 -1.63 1.78 -3.09
N LEU A 65 -0.41 1.70 -2.57
CA LEU A 65 -0.10 0.77 -1.49
C LEU A 65 -0.86 1.14 -0.22
N GLY A 66 -0.86 2.41 0.13
CA GLY A 66 -1.58 2.90 1.32
C GLY A 66 -3.10 2.81 1.17
N LEU A 67 -3.63 3.11 -0.02
CA LEU A 67 -5.06 2.98 -0.29
C LEU A 67 -5.51 1.52 -0.20
N GLY A 68 -4.73 0.61 -0.76
CA GLY A 68 -5.02 -0.81 -0.67
C GLY A 68 -5.08 -1.29 0.77
N TRP A 69 -4.18 -0.80 1.60
CA TRP A 69 -4.18 -1.11 3.03
C TRP A 69 -5.47 -0.63 3.71
N LEU A 70 -5.87 0.61 3.45
CA LEU A 70 -7.08 1.18 4.05
C LEU A 70 -8.35 0.49 3.54
N LEU A 71 -8.39 0.13 2.27
CA LEU A 71 -9.52 -0.60 1.69
C LEU A 71 -9.66 -1.97 2.34
N ARG A 72 -8.56 -2.67 2.53
CA ARG A 72 -8.55 -3.97 3.20
C ARG A 72 -9.01 -3.86 4.65
N GLU A 73 -8.63 -2.79 5.34
CA GLU A 73 -9.02 -2.53 6.72
C GLU A 73 -10.45 -2.00 6.83
N ASP A 74 -11.12 -1.79 5.69
CA ASP A 74 -12.48 -1.27 5.62
C ASP A 74 -12.64 0.10 6.29
N LYS A 75 -11.61 0.94 6.15
CA LYS A 75 -11.60 2.27 6.76
C LYS A 75 -11.97 3.39 5.81
N ILE A 76 -11.99 3.09 4.53
CA ILE A 76 -12.37 4.05 3.49
C ILE A 76 -13.37 3.42 2.53
N PHE A 77 -14.09 4.27 1.83
CA PHE A 77 -14.94 3.85 0.72
C PHE A 77 -14.72 4.81 -0.44
N SER A 78 -15.17 4.39 -1.61
CA SER A 78 -15.11 5.26 -2.79
C SER A 78 -16.49 5.37 -3.40
N CYS A 79 -16.72 6.49 -4.05
CA CYS A 79 -17.91 6.72 -4.85
C CYS A 79 -17.53 7.52 -6.08
N VAL A 80 -18.34 7.41 -7.12
CA VAL A 80 -18.16 8.14 -8.37
C VAL A 80 -19.03 9.38 -8.35
N ALA A 81 -18.42 10.54 -8.50
CA ALA A 81 -19.10 11.81 -8.64
C ALA A 81 -18.77 12.41 -10.01
N GLY A 82 -19.70 12.32 -10.93
CA GLY A 82 -19.44 12.70 -12.33
C GLY A 82 -18.49 11.71 -12.97
N GLU A 83 -17.34 12.19 -13.46
CA GLU A 83 -16.31 11.34 -14.05
C GLU A 83 -15.17 11.03 -13.09
N GLU A 84 -15.26 11.51 -11.87
CA GLU A 84 -14.20 11.35 -10.87
C GLU A 84 -14.59 10.37 -9.78
N GLU A 85 -13.62 9.59 -9.34
CA GLU A 85 -13.76 8.71 -8.19
C GLU A 85 -13.28 9.44 -6.95
N ILE A 86 -14.10 9.47 -5.92
CA ILE A 86 -13.81 10.17 -4.69
C ILE A 86 -13.69 9.16 -3.55
N PHE A 87 -12.66 9.32 -2.74
CA PHE A 87 -12.39 8.47 -1.58
C PHE A 87 -12.70 9.26 -0.30
N ALA A 88 -13.28 8.58 0.65
CA ALA A 88 -13.62 9.19 1.94
C ALA A 88 -13.46 8.17 3.07
N LEU A 89 -13.28 8.66 4.27
CA LEU A 89 -13.26 7.81 5.46
C LEU A 89 -14.66 7.30 5.78
N LYS A 90 -14.72 6.08 6.26
CA LYS A 90 -15.97 5.50 6.76
C LYS A 90 -16.34 6.06 8.12
#